data_5b1202feb4d6d277e5cc6c65b5efcb94
#
_entry.id   5b1202feb4d6d277e5cc6c65b5efcb94
#
_cell.length_a   1.000
_cell.length_b   1.000
_cell.length_c   1.000
_cell.angle_alpha   90.00
_cell.angle_beta   90.00
_cell.angle_gamma   90.00
#
_symmetry.space_group_name_H-M   'P 1'
#
loop_
_entity.id
_entity.type
_entity.pdbx_description
1 polymer ?
#
loop_
_entity_poly.entity_id
_entity_poly.type
_entity_poly.pdbx_seq_one_letter_code
_entity_poly.pdbx_strand_id
1 'polypeptide(L)'
;IFMNIEGKVDTIIDATTNTDLSFSFHIGTDPYLQNLQFNNINWTDIGNNTRQFKLKLDLLAFLGQGVNSINLSTEYLTHTAAGQEALTQKVIDNFKNAISPY
;
A
#
# COMPACT_ATOMS: atom_id res chain seq x y z
N ILE A 1 -6.36 -12.39 3.15
CA ILE A 1 -5.53 -11.25 2.73
C ILE A 1 -6.31 -9.99 3.03
N PHE A 2 -5.74 -9.09 3.82
CA PHE A 2 -6.35 -7.80 4.19
C PHE A 2 -5.91 -6.67 3.26
N MET A 3 -4.71 -6.79 2.70
CA MET A 3 -4.15 -5.85 1.75
C MET A 3 -3.38 -6.59 0.66
N ASN A 4 -3.60 -6.16 -0.57
CA ASN A 4 -2.85 -6.63 -1.72
C ASN A 4 -2.43 -5.41 -2.54
N ILE A 5 -1.13 -5.17 -2.65
CA ILE A 5 -0.54 -4.12 -3.49
C ILE A 5 0.53 -4.75 -4.35
N GLU A 6 0.35 -4.67 -5.65
CA GLU A 6 1.25 -5.24 -6.64
C GLU A 6 1.58 -4.22 -7.72
N GLY A 7 2.73 -4.36 -8.31
CA GLY A 7 3.14 -3.50 -9.40
C GLY A 7 4.50 -3.86 -9.97
N LYS A 8 4.98 -2.97 -10.79
CA LYS A 8 6.31 -3.04 -11.39
C LYS A 8 7.07 -1.74 -11.15
N VAL A 9 8.36 -1.86 -11.01
CA VAL A 9 9.30 -0.75 -10.90
C VAL A 9 10.20 -0.77 -12.11
N ASP A 10 10.24 0.33 -12.82
CA ASP A 10 11.23 0.57 -13.85
C ASP A 10 12.57 0.89 -13.18
N THR A 11 13.49 -0.07 -13.20
CA THR A 11 14.82 0.07 -12.56
C THR A 11 15.82 0.80 -13.46
N ILE A 12 15.53 0.92 -14.73
CA ILE A 12 16.29 1.68 -15.71
C ILE A 12 15.29 2.54 -16.47
N ILE A 13 15.31 3.86 -16.24
CA ILE A 13 14.38 4.80 -16.86
C ILE A 13 14.71 4.92 -18.35
N ASP A 14 14.28 3.94 -19.14
CA ASP A 14 14.55 3.84 -20.58
C ASP A 14 13.27 3.61 -21.42
N ALA A 15 12.10 3.69 -20.79
CA ALA A 15 10.78 3.44 -21.39
C ALA A 15 10.61 2.01 -21.94
N THR A 16 11.44 1.04 -21.51
CA THR A 16 11.26 -0.37 -21.83
C THR A 16 10.81 -1.15 -20.59
N THR A 17 10.16 -2.31 -20.79
CA THR A 17 9.68 -3.17 -19.72
C THR A 17 10.61 -4.34 -19.41
N ASN A 18 11.74 -4.45 -20.14
CA ASN A 18 12.61 -5.63 -20.06
C ASN A 18 13.39 -5.73 -18.74
N THR A 19 13.55 -4.62 -18.03
CA THR A 19 14.28 -4.53 -16.76
C THR A 19 13.37 -4.25 -15.56
N ASP A 20 12.04 -4.24 -15.77
CA ASP A 20 11.09 -3.98 -14.72
C ASP A 20 11.13 -5.08 -13.65
N LEU A 21 11.23 -4.68 -12.40
CA LEU A 21 11.07 -5.57 -11.26
C LEU A 21 9.63 -5.57 -10.77
N SER A 22 9.07 -6.76 -10.59
CA SER A 22 7.77 -6.91 -9.96
C SER A 22 7.92 -6.81 -8.44
N PHE A 23 6.96 -6.12 -7.81
CA PHE A 23 6.82 -6.15 -6.36
C PHE A 23 5.42 -6.61 -5.97
N SER A 24 5.31 -7.23 -4.80
CA SER A 24 4.06 -7.81 -4.32
C SER A 24 4.02 -7.78 -2.79
N PHE A 25 3.04 -7.08 -2.25
CA PHE A 25 2.78 -6.99 -0.81
C PHE A 25 1.41 -7.57 -0.50
N HIS A 26 1.38 -8.82 -0.06
CA HIS A 26 0.19 -9.53 0.38
C HIS A 26 0.19 -9.66 1.90
N ILE A 27 -0.66 -8.91 2.57
CA ILE A 27 -0.73 -8.90 4.03
C ILE A 27 -2.04 -9.53 4.48
N GLY A 28 -1.97 -10.58 5.27
CA GLY A 28 -3.14 -11.41 5.47
C GLY A 28 -3.27 -12.18 6.77
N THR A 29 -2.48 -11.93 7.78
CA THR A 29 -2.60 -12.62 9.07
C THR A 29 -3.11 -11.68 10.15
N ASP A 30 -3.80 -12.24 11.16
CA ASP A 30 -4.48 -11.48 12.22
C ASP A 30 -3.58 -10.46 12.95
N PRO A 31 -2.30 -10.74 13.24
CA PRO A 31 -1.42 -9.75 13.86
C PRO A 31 -1.25 -8.45 13.05
N TYR A 32 -1.51 -8.51 11.75
CA TYR A 32 -1.35 -7.37 10.84
C TYR A 32 -2.68 -6.73 10.43
N LEU A 33 -3.80 -7.21 10.97
CA LEU A 33 -5.10 -6.56 10.78
C LEU A 33 -5.08 -5.17 11.40
N GLN A 34 -5.44 -4.17 10.60
CA GLN A 34 -5.48 -2.77 11.04
C GLN A 34 -6.89 -2.22 10.93
N ASN A 35 -7.24 -1.39 11.90
CA ASN A 35 -8.44 -0.57 11.87
C ASN A 35 -8.06 0.86 11.53
N LEU A 36 -8.67 1.40 10.49
CA LEU A 36 -8.53 2.80 10.10
C LEU A 36 -9.84 3.52 10.37
N GLN A 37 -9.76 4.68 11.01
CA GLN A 37 -10.92 5.52 11.29
C GLN A 37 -10.76 6.87 10.59
N PHE A 38 -11.76 7.24 9.82
CA PHE A 38 -11.82 8.54 9.15
C PHE A 38 -13.01 9.32 9.71
N ASN A 39 -12.76 10.50 10.28
CA ASN A 39 -13.78 11.29 10.97
C ASN A 39 -14.51 12.29 10.06
N ASN A 40 -13.92 12.64 8.92
CA ASN A 40 -14.43 13.66 8.01
C ASN A 40 -14.61 13.08 6.60
N ILE A 41 -15.58 12.17 6.46
CA ILE A 41 -15.90 11.57 5.17
C ILE A 41 -17.09 12.30 4.54
N ASN A 42 -16.91 12.79 3.32
CA ASN A 42 -17.97 13.29 2.49
C ASN A 42 -18.64 12.17 1.71
N TRP A 43 -19.86 11.88 2.05
CA TRP A 43 -20.69 10.89 1.35
C TRP A 43 -21.42 11.55 0.18
N THR A 44 -21.43 10.87 -0.96
CA THR A 44 -22.26 11.22 -2.11
C THR A 44 -23.35 10.17 -2.27
N ASP A 45 -24.61 10.59 -2.30
CA ASP A 45 -25.72 9.72 -2.65
C ASP A 45 -25.73 9.52 -4.16
N ILE A 46 -25.60 8.28 -4.60
CA ILE A 46 -25.60 7.91 -6.02
C ILE A 46 -26.86 7.16 -6.46
N GLY A 47 -27.92 7.21 -5.65
CA GLY A 47 -29.20 6.57 -5.93
C GLY A 47 -29.25 5.08 -5.49
N ASN A 48 -30.44 4.49 -5.62
CA ASN A 48 -30.68 3.08 -5.26
C ASN A 48 -30.24 2.69 -3.84
N ASN A 49 -30.43 3.59 -2.87
CA ASN A 49 -29.98 3.41 -1.48
C ASN A 49 -28.46 3.21 -1.35
N THR A 50 -27.69 3.71 -2.31
CA THR A 50 -26.23 3.57 -2.34
C THR A 50 -25.56 4.91 -2.09
N ARG A 51 -24.57 4.90 -1.20
CA ARG A 51 -23.71 6.06 -0.93
C ARG A 51 -22.27 5.72 -1.31
N GLN A 52 -21.57 6.73 -1.82
CA GLN A 52 -20.18 6.65 -2.21
C GLN A 52 -19.34 7.61 -1.37
N PHE A 53 -18.16 7.17 -0.99
CA PHE A 53 -17.09 8.04 -0.51
C PHE A 53 -15.80 7.70 -1.25
N LYS A 54 -14.86 8.63 -1.23
CA LYS A 54 -13.58 8.47 -1.90
C LYS A 54 -12.44 8.54 -0.90
N LEU A 55 -11.48 7.66 -1.06
CA LEU A 55 -10.20 7.69 -0.36
C LEU A 55 -9.09 7.96 -1.37
N LYS A 56 -8.05 8.62 -0.91
CA LYS A 56 -6.82 8.86 -1.66
C LYS A 56 -5.69 8.06 -1.03
N LEU A 57 -4.92 7.35 -1.85
CA LEU A 57 -3.65 6.76 -1.47
C LEU A 57 -2.52 7.58 -2.12
N ASP A 58 -1.70 8.20 -1.30
CA ASP A 58 -0.49 8.90 -1.75
C ASP A 58 0.64 7.88 -1.92
N LEU A 59 1.00 7.59 -3.15
CA LEU A 59 2.01 6.57 -3.46
C LEU A 59 3.41 6.97 -2.99
N LEU A 60 3.74 8.25 -3.00
CA LEU A 60 5.03 8.71 -2.50
C LEU A 60 5.12 8.55 -0.98
N ALA A 61 4.05 8.90 -0.27
CA ALA A 61 3.96 8.67 1.18
C ALA A 61 3.96 7.18 1.51
N PHE A 62 3.34 6.34 0.69
CA PHE A 62 3.34 4.88 0.85
C PHE A 62 4.75 4.29 0.70
N LEU A 63 5.57 4.78 -0.22
CA LEU A 63 6.96 4.35 -0.34
C LEU A 63 7.83 4.83 0.84
N GLY A 64 7.35 5.78 1.62
CA GLY A 64 7.95 6.22 2.87
C GLY A 64 9.21 7.06 2.68
N GLN A 65 9.75 7.51 3.81
CA GLN A 65 10.97 8.31 3.87
C GLN A 65 11.86 7.88 5.04
N GLY A 66 13.15 8.14 4.94
CA GLY A 66 14.13 7.84 5.99
C GLY A 66 14.13 6.35 6.35
N VAL A 67 13.98 6.03 7.62
CA VAL A 67 14.00 4.64 8.12
C VAL A 67 12.79 3.82 7.66
N ASN A 68 11.70 4.48 7.25
CA ASN A 68 10.49 3.86 6.73
C ASN A 68 10.46 3.79 5.20
N SER A 69 11.52 4.20 4.53
CA SER A 69 11.64 4.10 3.08
C SER A 69 11.63 2.64 2.63
N ILE A 70 10.80 2.34 1.63
CA ILE A 70 10.74 1.02 0.99
C ILE A 70 11.57 1.09 -0.29
N ASN A 71 12.66 0.34 -0.35
CA ASN A 71 13.45 0.20 -1.55
C ASN A 71 12.94 -1.00 -2.36
N LEU A 72 12.13 -0.75 -3.37
CA LEU A 72 11.49 -1.79 -4.17
C LEU A 72 12.48 -2.68 -4.93
N SER A 73 13.75 -2.28 -5.09
CA SER A 73 14.79 -3.14 -5.67
C SER A 73 15.24 -4.26 -4.74
N THR A 74 15.07 -4.09 -3.43
CA THR A 74 15.49 -5.06 -2.41
C THR A 74 14.35 -5.50 -1.50
N GLU A 75 13.36 -4.65 -1.29
CA GLU A 75 12.19 -4.86 -0.42
C GLU A 75 10.92 -4.98 -1.27
N TYR A 76 10.89 -5.97 -2.14
CA TYR A 76 9.85 -6.11 -3.17
C TYR A 76 8.79 -7.18 -2.87
N LEU A 77 8.97 -7.97 -1.83
CA LEU A 77 8.09 -9.10 -1.55
C LEU A 77 7.81 -9.25 -0.07
N THR A 78 6.53 -9.27 0.28
CA THR A 78 6.07 -9.84 1.56
C THR A 78 4.75 -10.56 1.38
N HIS A 79 4.66 -11.77 1.94
CA HIS A 79 3.44 -12.59 2.06
C HIS A 79 3.18 -12.95 3.54
N THR A 80 3.60 -12.09 4.45
CA THR A 80 3.50 -12.32 5.91
C THR A 80 4.19 -13.62 6.38
N ALA A 81 5.19 -14.07 5.65
CA ALA A 81 5.96 -15.25 6.02
C ALA A 81 7.05 -14.92 7.05
N ALA A 82 7.58 -15.94 7.69
CA ALA A 82 8.71 -15.80 8.60
C ALA A 82 9.92 -15.15 7.89
N GLY A 83 10.54 -14.17 8.54
CA GLY A 83 11.63 -13.37 7.99
C GLY A 83 11.19 -12.14 7.20
N GLN A 84 9.89 -11.94 7.00
CA GLN A 84 9.34 -10.79 6.29
C GLN A 84 8.66 -9.77 7.23
N GLU A 85 8.75 -9.97 8.53
CA GLU A 85 8.02 -9.19 9.53
C GLU A 85 8.38 -7.69 9.47
N ALA A 86 9.66 -7.37 9.33
CA ALA A 86 10.14 -6.00 9.28
C ALA A 86 9.58 -5.24 8.06
N LEU A 87 9.61 -5.86 6.88
CA LEU A 87 9.03 -5.28 5.68
C LEU A 87 7.51 -5.19 5.77
N THR A 88 6.86 -6.23 6.28
CA THR A 88 5.41 -6.25 6.47
C THR A 88 4.96 -5.08 7.36
N GLN A 89 5.63 -4.88 8.48
CA GLN A 89 5.31 -3.78 9.40
C GLN A 89 5.54 -2.41 8.74
N LYS A 90 6.63 -2.25 8.01
CA LYS A 90 6.93 -1.02 7.27
C LYS A 90 5.84 -0.70 6.22
N VAL A 91 5.41 -1.69 5.46
CA VAL A 91 4.34 -1.55 4.46
C VAL A 91 3.03 -1.11 5.13
N ILE A 92 2.66 -1.72 6.26
CA ILE A 92 1.45 -1.37 7.01
C ILE A 92 1.53 0.06 7.54
N ASP A 93 2.61 0.43 8.19
CA ASP A 93 2.77 1.76 8.79
C ASP A 93 2.73 2.85 7.71
N ASN A 94 3.40 2.62 6.60
CA ASN A 94 3.39 3.55 5.48
C ASN A 94 2.01 3.65 4.84
N PHE A 95 1.28 2.54 4.68
CA PHE A 95 -0.07 2.55 4.15
C PHE A 95 -1.01 3.38 5.03
N LYS A 96 -0.94 3.21 6.35
CA LYS A 96 -1.75 3.99 7.30
C LYS A 96 -1.51 5.49 7.18
N ASN A 97 -0.27 5.88 6.91
CA ASN A 97 0.11 7.29 6.76
C ASN A 97 -0.23 7.85 5.37
N ALA A 98 -0.33 6.98 4.37
CA ALA A 98 -0.55 7.37 2.98
C ALA A 98 -2.02 7.46 2.58
N ILE A 99 -2.93 6.83 3.33
CA ILE A 99 -4.35 6.80 3.01
C ILE A 99 -5.11 7.90 3.76
N SER A 100 -5.97 8.61 3.07
CA SER A 100 -6.77 9.69 3.64
C SER A 100 -8.11 9.85 2.90
N PRO A 101 -9.12 10.51 3.49
CA PRO A 101 -10.29 10.95 2.76
C PRO A 101 -9.91 11.87 1.60
N TYR A 102 -10.63 11.67 0.50
CA TYR A 102 -10.43 12.49 -0.71
C TYR A 102 -11.21 13.79 -0.62
#